data_9c45420553208778ab4e2de966686a27
#
_entry.id   9c45420553208778ab4e2de966686a27
#
_cell.length_a   1.000
_cell.length_b   1.000
_cell.length_c   1.000
_cell.angle_alpha   90.00
_cell.angle_beta   90.00
_cell.angle_gamma   90.00
#
_symmetry.space_group_name_H-M   'P 1'
#
loop_
_entity.id
_entity.type
_entity.pdbx_description
1 polymer ?
#
loop_
_entity_poly.entity_id
_entity_poly.type
_entity_poly.pdbx_seq_one_letter_code
_entity_poly.pdbx_strand_id
1 'polypeptide(L)'
;DHRDLHSFPTRRSSDLLGGALKNVVAIAAGIAVGAGLGDSARSALMTRGFAEMARFAASRGARHETLFGLSGFGDLVLTCTSTQSRNLRHGMAIGAGQPVDASVTVEGVMTAHAVAESGADLPITQMVSAVLGGKLSLSQAIEALLSRPLKRESDRF
;
A
#
# COMPACT_ATOMS: atom_id res chain seq x y z
N ASP A 1 -0.03 1.42 42.94
CA ASP A 1 -1.20 1.11 42.12
C ASP A 1 -0.92 1.54 40.68
N HIS A 2 -0.17 0.70 39.95
CA HIS A 2 0.16 0.93 38.55
C HIS A 2 -0.96 0.35 37.71
N ARG A 3 -1.89 1.18 37.29
CA ARG A 3 -2.83 0.82 36.24
C ARG A 3 -2.11 0.98 34.91
N ASP A 4 -1.65 -0.13 34.37
CA ASP A 4 -1.24 -0.23 32.97
C ASP A 4 -2.42 0.13 32.08
N LEU A 5 -2.45 1.39 31.67
CA LEU A 5 -3.30 1.85 30.60
C LEU A 5 -2.72 1.31 29.29
N HIS A 6 -2.99 0.04 28.99
CA HIS A 6 -2.94 -0.44 27.62
C HIS A 6 -3.97 0.38 26.84
N SER A 7 -3.51 1.46 26.24
CA SER A 7 -4.32 2.26 25.33
C SER A 7 -4.70 1.37 24.15
N PHE A 8 -5.92 0.85 24.17
CA PHE A 8 -6.51 0.31 22.96
C PHE A 8 -6.36 1.33 21.86
N PRO A 9 -5.86 0.95 20.67
CA PRO A 9 -5.80 1.86 19.54
C PRO A 9 -7.22 2.41 19.32
N THR A 10 -7.36 3.69 19.47
CA THR A 10 -8.64 4.35 19.25
C THR A 10 -9.04 4.13 17.80
N ARG A 11 -10.33 4.07 17.49
CA ARG A 11 -10.87 3.97 16.11
C ARG A 11 -10.17 4.94 15.16
N ARG A 12 -9.77 6.10 15.66
CA ARG A 12 -9.07 7.13 14.92
C ARG A 12 -7.67 6.70 14.46
N SER A 13 -6.96 5.89 15.24
CA SER A 13 -5.62 5.39 14.86
C SER A 13 -5.67 4.30 13.81
N SER A 14 -6.70 3.44 13.83
CA SER A 14 -6.90 2.41 12.80
C SER A 14 -7.34 3.01 11.46
N ASP A 15 -8.16 4.05 11.48
CA ASP A 15 -8.55 4.81 10.28
C ASP A 15 -7.34 5.53 9.67
N LEU A 16 -6.47 6.12 10.51
CA LEU A 16 -5.23 6.76 10.06
C LEU A 16 -4.25 5.77 9.43
N LEU A 17 -4.11 4.57 9.99
CA LEU A 17 -3.23 3.53 9.43
C LEU A 17 -3.77 2.98 8.11
N GLY A 18 -5.07 2.76 8.00
CA GLY A 18 -5.71 2.39 6.74
C GLY A 18 -5.50 3.46 5.67
N GLY A 19 -5.65 4.74 6.05
CA GLY A 19 -5.37 5.87 5.18
C GLY A 19 -3.90 5.98 4.77
N ALA A 20 -2.96 5.60 5.63
CA ALA A 20 -1.54 5.62 5.31
C ALA A 20 -1.15 4.51 4.31
N LEU A 21 -1.78 3.33 4.38
CA LEU A 21 -1.51 2.20 3.48
C LEU A 21 -1.87 2.51 2.02
N LYS A 22 -2.85 3.37 1.75
CA LYS A 22 -3.17 3.79 0.38
C LYS A 22 -1.96 4.37 -0.35
N ASN A 23 -1.11 5.09 0.37
CA ASN A 23 0.11 5.69 -0.18
C ASN A 23 1.12 4.62 -0.61
N VAL A 24 1.21 3.52 0.13
CA VAL A 24 2.06 2.37 -0.24
C VAL A 24 1.52 1.69 -1.50
N VAL A 25 0.20 1.49 -1.57
CA VAL A 25 -0.45 0.93 -2.77
C VAL A 25 -0.23 1.84 -3.97
N ALA A 26 -0.26 3.16 -3.78
CA ALA A 26 0.04 4.12 -4.84
C ALA A 26 1.49 4.02 -5.35
N ILE A 27 2.47 3.76 -4.48
CA ILE A 27 3.85 3.49 -4.91
C ILE A 27 3.88 2.22 -5.77
N ALA A 28 3.24 1.13 -5.34
CA ALA A 28 3.17 -0.11 -6.11
C ALA A 28 2.50 0.08 -7.47
N ALA A 29 1.39 0.80 -7.51
CA ALA A 29 0.70 1.18 -8.75
C ALA A 29 1.60 2.00 -9.67
N GLY A 30 2.34 2.94 -9.11
CA GLY A 30 3.32 3.75 -9.83
C GLY A 30 4.45 2.91 -10.43
N ILE A 31 4.98 1.95 -9.68
CA ILE A 31 5.99 1.00 -10.18
C ILE A 31 5.48 0.28 -11.42
N ALA A 32 4.25 -0.24 -11.38
CA ALA A 32 3.65 -0.93 -12.52
C ALA A 32 3.50 -0.02 -13.74
N VAL A 33 3.04 1.19 -13.55
CA VAL A 33 2.89 2.19 -14.63
C VAL A 33 4.26 2.58 -15.21
N GLY A 34 5.23 2.90 -14.34
CA GLY A 34 6.58 3.28 -14.76
C GLY A 34 7.32 2.17 -15.49
N ALA A 35 7.08 0.91 -15.10
CA ALA A 35 7.63 -0.26 -15.77
C ALA A 35 6.90 -0.63 -17.09
N GLY A 36 5.89 0.13 -17.49
CA GLY A 36 5.16 -0.11 -18.73
C GLY A 36 4.19 -1.28 -18.71
N LEU A 37 3.75 -1.73 -17.52
CA LEU A 37 2.84 -2.88 -17.39
C LEU A 37 1.37 -2.55 -17.72
N GLY A 38 1.04 -1.27 -17.85
CA GLY A 38 -0.26 -0.79 -18.28
C GLY A 38 -1.34 -0.73 -17.19
N ASP A 39 -2.51 -0.31 -17.60
CA ASP A 39 -3.62 -0.01 -16.68
C ASP A 39 -4.22 -1.26 -16.03
N SER A 40 -4.18 -2.40 -16.72
CA SER A 40 -4.66 -3.68 -16.16
C SER A 40 -3.83 -4.10 -14.95
N ALA A 41 -2.50 -3.98 -15.03
CA ALA A 41 -1.62 -4.29 -13.91
C ALA A 41 -1.84 -3.30 -12.75
N ARG A 42 -1.99 -2.01 -13.04
CA ARG A 42 -2.34 -1.00 -12.04
C ARG A 42 -3.64 -1.34 -11.33
N SER A 43 -4.69 -1.67 -12.08
CA SER A 43 -6.00 -2.03 -11.53
C SER A 43 -5.94 -3.27 -10.65
N ALA A 44 -5.18 -4.29 -11.07
CA ALA A 44 -4.96 -5.49 -10.27
C ALA A 44 -4.25 -5.18 -8.93
N LEU A 45 -3.25 -4.30 -8.95
CA LEU A 45 -2.56 -3.86 -7.74
C LEU A 45 -3.46 -3.04 -6.81
N MET A 46 -4.28 -2.17 -7.36
CA MET A 46 -5.27 -1.42 -6.57
C MET A 46 -6.26 -2.36 -5.88
N THR A 47 -6.78 -3.36 -6.60
CA THR A 47 -7.71 -4.35 -6.05
C THR A 47 -7.08 -5.16 -4.93
N ARG A 48 -5.86 -5.66 -5.14
CA ARG A 48 -5.13 -6.42 -4.11
C ARG A 48 -4.74 -5.55 -2.93
N GLY A 49 -4.27 -4.33 -3.20
CA GLY A 49 -3.93 -3.37 -2.17
C GLY A 49 -5.11 -2.98 -1.31
N PHE A 50 -6.28 -2.78 -1.92
CA PHE A 50 -7.50 -2.53 -1.18
C PHE A 50 -7.89 -3.71 -0.28
N ALA A 51 -7.77 -4.93 -0.76
CA ALA A 51 -8.02 -6.12 0.04
C ALA A 51 -7.05 -6.24 1.24
N GLU A 52 -5.78 -5.91 1.05
CA GLU A 52 -4.80 -5.84 2.16
C GLU A 52 -5.17 -4.77 3.19
N MET A 53 -5.51 -3.57 2.72
CA MET A 53 -5.97 -2.47 3.58
C MET A 53 -7.20 -2.86 4.39
N ALA A 54 -8.18 -3.51 3.75
CA ALA A 54 -9.41 -3.94 4.38
C ALA A 54 -9.14 -4.98 5.49
N ARG A 55 -8.31 -5.99 5.21
CA ARG A 55 -7.92 -7.00 6.22
C ARG A 55 -7.18 -6.37 7.39
N PHE A 56 -6.24 -5.50 7.11
CA PHE A 56 -5.46 -4.82 8.14
C PHE A 56 -6.35 -3.94 9.02
N ALA A 57 -7.22 -3.15 8.42
CA ALA A 57 -8.14 -2.29 9.14
C ALA A 57 -9.16 -3.10 9.98
N ALA A 58 -9.69 -4.19 9.42
CA ALA A 58 -10.58 -5.10 10.14
C ALA A 58 -9.91 -5.72 11.37
N SER A 59 -8.64 -6.14 11.24
CA SER A 59 -7.85 -6.68 12.36
C SER A 59 -7.63 -5.66 13.49
N ARG A 60 -7.80 -4.38 13.20
CA ARG A 60 -7.69 -3.25 14.13
C ARG A 60 -9.04 -2.67 14.56
N GLY A 61 -10.14 -3.34 14.22
CA GLY A 61 -11.49 -2.94 14.62
C GLY A 61 -12.12 -1.81 13.80
N ALA A 62 -11.59 -1.51 12.62
CA ALA A 62 -12.21 -0.54 11.72
C ALA A 62 -13.53 -1.07 11.15
N ARG A 63 -14.47 -0.14 10.89
CA ARG A 63 -15.74 -0.47 10.28
C ARG A 63 -15.58 -0.67 8.78
N HIS A 64 -16.24 -1.71 8.27
CA HIS A 64 -16.27 -2.05 6.84
C HIS A 64 -16.80 -0.88 5.98
N GLU A 65 -17.83 -0.19 6.43
CA GLU A 65 -18.45 0.94 5.75
C GLU A 65 -17.49 2.11 5.51
N THR A 66 -16.61 2.40 6.46
CA THR A 66 -15.60 3.47 6.33
C THR A 66 -14.59 3.13 5.23
N LEU A 67 -14.24 1.87 5.07
CA LEU A 67 -13.27 1.42 4.06
C LEU A 67 -13.84 1.49 2.64
N PHE A 68 -15.12 1.17 2.46
CA PHE A 68 -15.76 1.15 1.14
C PHE A 68 -16.32 2.52 0.71
N GLY A 69 -16.29 3.53 1.58
CA GLY A 69 -16.75 4.88 1.28
C GLY A 69 -15.72 5.72 0.52
N LEU A 70 -16.08 6.99 0.29
CA LEU A 70 -15.22 7.96 -0.42
C LEU A 70 -13.88 8.18 0.25
N SER A 71 -13.81 8.14 1.58
CA SER A 71 -12.57 8.29 2.35
C SER A 71 -11.68 7.06 2.35
N GLY A 72 -12.20 5.91 1.95
CA GLY A 72 -11.44 4.67 1.82
C GLY A 72 -11.12 4.34 0.36
N PHE A 73 -12.03 3.64 -0.32
CA PHE A 73 -11.84 3.18 -1.70
C PHE A 73 -11.68 4.33 -2.71
N GLY A 74 -12.52 5.36 -2.61
CA GLY A 74 -12.45 6.51 -3.51
C GLY A 74 -11.12 7.24 -3.42
N ASP A 75 -10.62 7.43 -2.21
CA ASP A 75 -9.32 8.07 -1.97
C ASP A 75 -8.13 7.20 -2.45
N LEU A 76 -8.23 5.88 -2.31
CA LEU A 76 -7.27 4.94 -2.90
C LEU A 76 -7.23 5.08 -4.41
N VAL A 77 -8.37 5.08 -5.09
CA VAL A 77 -8.47 5.22 -6.54
C VAL A 77 -7.82 6.52 -6.99
N LEU A 78 -8.16 7.63 -6.35
CA LEU A 78 -7.59 8.93 -6.65
C LEU A 78 -6.06 8.93 -6.48
N THR A 79 -5.57 8.42 -5.36
CA THR A 79 -4.13 8.39 -5.05
C THR A 79 -3.34 7.51 -6.01
N CYS A 80 -3.93 6.44 -6.51
CA CYS A 80 -3.29 5.50 -7.45
C CYS A 80 -3.42 5.89 -8.93
N THR A 81 -4.21 6.91 -9.25
CA THR A 81 -4.49 7.30 -10.64
C THR A 81 -4.12 8.74 -10.97
N SER A 82 -4.06 9.61 -9.98
CA SER A 82 -3.73 11.02 -10.18
C SER A 82 -2.22 11.25 -10.19
N THR A 83 -1.73 11.90 -11.25
CA THR A 83 -0.33 12.33 -11.35
C THR A 83 0.04 13.44 -10.36
N GLN A 84 -0.92 13.99 -9.62
CA GLN A 84 -0.65 14.89 -8.49
C GLN A 84 -0.19 14.14 -7.25
N SER A 85 -0.46 12.83 -7.16
CA SER A 85 0.02 12.00 -6.06
C SER A 85 1.54 11.86 -6.08
N ARG A 86 2.20 12.33 -5.02
CA ARG A 86 3.65 12.17 -4.84
C ARG A 86 4.06 10.70 -4.74
N ASN A 87 3.24 9.89 -4.10
CA ASN A 87 3.48 8.45 -3.96
C ASN A 87 3.42 7.74 -5.33
N LEU A 88 2.42 8.05 -6.15
CA LEU A 88 2.32 7.51 -7.50
C LEU A 88 3.53 7.91 -8.36
N ARG A 89 3.90 9.19 -8.37
CA ARG A 89 5.06 9.67 -9.13
C ARG A 89 6.37 9.04 -8.67
N HIS A 90 6.54 8.84 -7.36
CA HIS A 90 7.71 8.16 -6.81
C HIS A 90 7.80 6.72 -7.32
N GLY A 91 6.70 5.99 -7.27
CA GLY A 91 6.61 4.65 -7.84
C GLY A 91 6.88 4.62 -9.34
N MET A 92 6.35 5.58 -10.10
CA MET A 92 6.58 5.70 -11.55
C MET A 92 8.06 5.90 -11.88
N ALA A 93 8.76 6.72 -11.13
CA ALA A 93 10.20 6.93 -11.31
C ALA A 93 10.98 5.63 -11.05
N ILE A 94 10.67 4.92 -9.96
CA ILE A 94 11.27 3.62 -9.65
C ILE A 94 11.02 2.61 -10.77
N GLY A 95 9.77 2.48 -11.21
CA GLY A 95 9.37 1.55 -12.26
C GLY A 95 10.02 1.83 -13.61
N ALA A 96 10.28 3.10 -13.91
CA ALA A 96 10.99 3.53 -15.11
C ALA A 96 12.52 3.44 -14.99
N GLY A 97 13.06 3.03 -13.83
CA GLY A 97 14.50 3.00 -13.58
C GLY A 97 15.14 4.39 -13.49
N GLN A 98 14.34 5.41 -13.18
CA GLN A 98 14.79 6.79 -13.05
C GLN A 98 15.18 7.12 -11.61
N PRO A 99 16.10 8.08 -11.41
CA PRO A 99 16.42 8.57 -10.07
C PRO A 99 15.19 9.14 -9.37
N VAL A 100 15.08 8.89 -8.08
CA VAL A 100 14.08 9.52 -7.23
C VAL A 100 14.66 10.75 -6.55
N ASP A 101 13.86 11.79 -6.40
CA ASP A 101 14.26 13.00 -5.69
C ASP A 101 14.23 12.76 -4.17
N ALA A 102 15.40 12.59 -3.57
CA ALA A 102 15.56 12.37 -2.14
C ALA A 102 15.14 13.58 -1.27
N SER A 103 15.00 14.77 -1.87
CA SER A 103 14.55 15.98 -1.17
C SER A 103 13.04 16.03 -0.95
N VAL A 104 12.28 15.25 -1.70
CA VAL A 104 10.81 15.18 -1.60
C VAL A 104 10.40 14.14 -0.57
N THR A 105 9.63 14.56 0.41
CA THR A 105 9.04 13.64 1.39
C THR A 105 7.90 12.85 0.73
N VAL A 106 8.00 11.53 0.77
CA VAL A 106 7.00 10.60 0.26
C VAL A 106 6.50 9.75 1.43
N GLU A 107 5.26 9.99 1.82
CA GLU A 107 4.67 9.40 3.03
C GLU A 107 4.61 7.87 2.96
N GLY A 108 4.34 7.31 1.79
CA GLY A 108 4.26 5.87 1.58
C GLY A 108 5.58 5.14 1.84
N VAL A 109 6.73 5.79 1.67
CA VAL A 109 8.04 5.21 1.95
C VAL A 109 8.19 4.91 3.44
N MET A 110 7.88 5.89 4.28
CA MET A 110 7.94 5.72 5.75
C MET A 110 6.93 4.69 6.23
N THR A 111 5.72 4.74 5.69
CA THR A 111 4.66 3.78 6.04
C THR A 111 5.03 2.35 5.65
N ALA A 112 5.58 2.14 4.45
CA ALA A 112 5.99 0.82 3.98
C ALA A 112 7.02 0.19 4.93
N HIS A 113 8.05 0.93 5.33
CA HIS A 113 9.08 0.43 6.25
C HIS A 113 8.51 0.15 7.64
N ALA A 114 7.73 1.06 8.20
CA ALA A 114 7.16 0.90 9.54
C ALA A 114 6.22 -0.31 9.64
N VAL A 115 5.36 -0.50 8.63
CA VAL A 115 4.43 -1.63 8.60
C VAL A 115 5.14 -2.95 8.32
N ALA A 116 6.17 -2.96 7.46
CA ALA A 116 6.97 -4.15 7.20
C ALA A 116 7.71 -4.62 8.47
N GLU A 117 8.26 -3.69 9.26
CA GLU A 117 8.90 -3.99 10.55
C GLU A 117 7.93 -4.54 11.59
N SER A 118 6.66 -4.19 11.52
CA SER A 118 5.63 -4.70 12.43
C SER A 118 5.31 -6.19 12.24
N GLY A 119 5.77 -6.82 11.15
CA GLY A 119 5.50 -8.21 10.82
C GLY A 119 4.07 -8.49 10.33
N ALA A 120 3.30 -7.45 10.00
CA ALA A 120 1.96 -7.60 9.45
C ALA A 120 1.99 -8.34 8.10
N ASP A 121 1.03 -9.25 7.88
CA ASP A 121 0.91 -9.98 6.61
C ASP A 121 0.25 -9.11 5.53
N LEU A 122 1.06 -8.24 4.96
CA LEU A 122 0.70 -7.28 3.91
C LEU A 122 1.68 -7.41 2.74
N PRO A 123 1.45 -8.37 1.83
CA PRO A 123 2.42 -8.73 0.79
C PRO A 123 2.83 -7.58 -0.14
N ILE A 124 1.90 -6.71 -0.55
CA ILE A 124 2.24 -5.55 -1.39
C ILE A 124 3.11 -4.57 -0.60
N THR A 125 2.75 -4.29 0.64
CA THR A 125 3.53 -3.40 1.52
C THR A 125 4.94 -3.94 1.76
N GLN A 126 5.07 -5.23 2.04
CA GLN A 126 6.36 -5.89 2.24
C GLN A 126 7.22 -5.84 0.99
N MET A 127 6.63 -6.05 -0.17
CA MET A 127 7.33 -5.97 -1.46
C MET A 127 7.81 -4.53 -1.73
N VAL A 128 6.96 -3.53 -1.53
CA VAL A 128 7.34 -2.12 -1.70
C VAL A 128 8.49 -1.77 -0.76
N SER A 129 8.40 -2.15 0.51
CA SER A 129 9.49 -1.94 1.47
C SER A 129 10.80 -2.60 1.03
N ALA A 130 10.75 -3.81 0.52
CA ALA A 130 11.93 -4.54 0.04
C ALA A 130 12.56 -3.88 -1.20
N VAL A 131 11.76 -3.39 -2.13
CA VAL A 131 12.24 -2.63 -3.31
C VAL A 131 12.90 -1.33 -2.88
N LEU A 132 12.24 -0.57 -2.02
CA LEU A 132 12.74 0.71 -1.50
C LEU A 132 14.05 0.55 -0.70
N GLY A 133 14.18 -0.56 0.03
CA GLY A 133 15.37 -0.90 0.80
C GLY A 133 16.49 -1.59 0.01
N GLY A 134 16.31 -1.77 -1.29
CA GLY A 134 17.29 -2.44 -2.16
C GLY A 134 17.43 -3.96 -1.94
N LYS A 135 16.54 -4.58 -1.16
CA LYS A 135 16.55 -6.03 -0.88
C LYS A 135 15.94 -6.87 -1.99
N LEU A 136 15.10 -6.25 -2.81
CA LEU A 136 14.43 -6.86 -3.95
C LEU A 136 14.68 -5.98 -5.17
N SER A 137 15.08 -6.57 -6.29
CA SER A 137 15.23 -5.84 -7.54
C SER A 137 13.86 -5.50 -8.13
N LEU A 138 13.82 -4.48 -8.98
CA LEU A 138 12.60 -4.12 -9.71
C LEU A 138 12.06 -5.30 -10.51
N SER A 139 12.93 -6.04 -11.23
CA SER A 139 12.53 -7.21 -12.02
C SER A 139 11.92 -8.31 -11.15
N GLN A 140 12.51 -8.60 -10.00
CA GLN A 140 11.98 -9.56 -9.04
C GLN A 140 10.62 -9.13 -8.47
N ALA A 141 10.46 -7.84 -8.20
CA ALA A 141 9.20 -7.29 -7.70
C ALA A 141 8.09 -7.41 -8.75
N ILE A 142 8.38 -7.08 -10.00
CA ILE A 142 7.43 -7.20 -11.12
C ILE A 142 7.01 -8.66 -11.30
N GLU A 143 7.97 -9.58 -11.32
CA GLU A 143 7.69 -11.01 -11.44
C GLU A 143 6.80 -11.51 -10.28
N ALA A 144 7.11 -11.12 -9.04
CA ALA A 144 6.31 -11.48 -7.88
C ALA A 144 4.88 -10.93 -7.95
N LEU A 145 4.70 -9.71 -8.47
CA LEU A 145 3.38 -9.10 -8.65
C LEU A 145 2.54 -9.83 -9.68
N LEU A 146 3.15 -10.25 -10.79
CA LEU A 146 2.45 -10.89 -11.90
C LEU A 146 2.16 -12.38 -11.64
N SER A 147 3.03 -13.07 -10.90
CA SER A 147 2.91 -14.51 -10.65
C SER A 147 1.96 -14.87 -9.51
N ARG A 148 1.54 -13.91 -8.69
CA ARG A 148 0.74 -14.19 -7.51
C ARG A 148 -0.71 -14.54 -7.89
N PRO A 149 -1.20 -15.77 -7.58
CA PRO A 149 -2.57 -16.14 -7.86
C PRO A 149 -3.54 -15.26 -7.08
N LEU A 150 -4.64 -14.88 -7.72
CA LEU A 150 -5.76 -14.24 -7.05
C LEU A 150 -6.34 -15.25 -6.04
N LYS A 151 -6.35 -14.90 -4.75
CA LYS A 151 -7.13 -15.66 -3.77
C LYS A 151 -8.59 -15.66 -4.21
N ARG A 152 -9.28 -16.79 -4.03
CA ARG A 152 -10.72 -16.86 -4.31
C ARG A 152 -11.46 -15.82 -3.50
N GLU A 153 -12.53 -15.29 -4.04
CA GLU A 153 -13.36 -14.28 -3.33
C GLU A 153 -13.88 -14.80 -1.99
N SER A 154 -14.16 -16.12 -1.91
CA SER A 154 -14.56 -16.78 -0.65
C SER A 154 -13.54 -16.71 0.49
N ASP A 155 -12.28 -16.46 0.18
CA ASP A 155 -11.21 -16.41 1.18
C ASP A 155 -10.94 -14.96 1.68
N ARG A 156 -11.76 -14.01 1.26
CA ARG A 156 -11.56 -12.57 1.50
C ARG A 156 -12.43 -11.97 2.61
N PHE A 157 -13.40 -12.74 3.10
CA PHE A 157 -14.36 -12.25 4.11
C PHE A 157 -14.46 -13.20 5.30
#